data_da2a87d5abbe5b6b5852c5488422ba97
#
_entry.id   da2a87d5abbe5b6b5852c5488422ba97
#
_cell.length_a   1.000
_cell.length_b   1.000
_cell.length_c   1.000
_cell.angle_alpha   90.00
_cell.angle_beta   90.00
_cell.angle_gamma   90.00
#
_symmetry.space_group_name_H-M   'P 1'
#
loop_
_entity.id
_entity.type
_entity.pdbx_description
1 polymer ?
#
loop_
_entity_poly.entity_id
_entity_poly.type
_entity_poly.pdbx_seq_one_letter_code
_entity_poly.pdbx_strand_id
1 'polypeptide(L)'
;GSEMCIRDRSTSEYVDFKVSRYDQEILFKIKPNSVLTEDNLGNKINKRIVGIKLSPYKNEINHKKLGPAQALIQSVGEVYFVTTSTLKYLGSMLVGKGDSSQLGGPIRIAKISGQVAEFGIIPFLSMMAYISISLGLVNLFPIPMLDGGHLMFYAFEKILGRPLKQKTQEGFFRIGLFLLFSLMFFTTFNDLKDIGLF
;
A
#
# COMPACT_ATOMS: atom_id res chain seq x y z
N GLY A 1 15.55 -1.51 5.91
CA GLY A 1 15.40 -0.38 5.06
C GLY A 1 15.54 0.90 5.84
N SER A 2 16.62 1.62 5.67
CA SER A 2 16.80 2.95 6.26
C SER A 2 16.28 3.95 5.23
N GLU A 3 15.12 4.52 5.48
CA GLU A 3 14.73 5.77 4.84
C GLU A 3 15.73 6.83 5.29
N MET A 4 16.64 7.21 4.41
CA MET A 4 17.51 8.33 4.65
C MET A 4 16.67 9.59 4.42
N CYS A 5 15.95 10.02 5.45
CA CYS A 5 15.44 11.37 5.53
C CYS A 5 16.65 12.29 5.57
N ILE A 6 17.04 12.84 4.42
CA ILE A 6 17.94 13.99 4.35
C ILE A 6 17.14 15.14 4.96
N ARG A 7 17.32 15.29 6.27
CA ARG A 7 16.66 16.33 7.05
C ARG A 7 17.23 17.67 6.61
N ASP A 8 16.37 18.46 6.03
CA ASP A 8 16.44 19.82 5.56
C ASP A 8 17.24 20.75 6.49
N ARG A 9 18.57 20.75 6.37
CA ARG A 9 19.46 21.75 7.00
C ARG A 9 20.65 22.18 6.14
N SER A 10 20.81 21.66 4.93
CA SER A 10 21.87 22.18 4.05
C SER A 10 21.28 23.26 3.15
N THR A 11 21.66 24.49 3.41
CA THR A 11 21.42 25.67 2.56
C THR A 11 22.26 25.65 1.25
N SER A 12 23.01 24.57 1.00
CA SER A 12 23.85 24.44 -0.19
C SER A 12 23.00 24.14 -1.44
N GLU A 13 23.32 24.81 -2.52
CA GLU A 13 22.64 24.67 -3.83
C GLU A 13 22.83 23.26 -4.43
N TYR A 14 23.89 22.55 -4.03
CA TYR A 14 24.24 21.22 -4.48
C TYR A 14 24.35 20.24 -3.30
N VAL A 15 23.97 19.00 -3.55
CA VAL A 15 24.13 17.88 -2.60
C VAL A 15 25.15 16.89 -3.17
N ASP A 16 26.17 16.58 -2.38
CA ASP A 16 27.20 15.63 -2.76
C ASP A 16 26.75 14.19 -2.44
N PHE A 17 26.63 13.36 -3.48
CA PHE A 17 26.33 11.95 -3.37
C PHE A 17 27.60 11.13 -3.59
N LYS A 18 27.96 10.32 -2.60
CA LYS A 18 29.05 9.37 -2.70
C LYS A 18 28.46 8.00 -3.07
N VAL A 19 28.78 7.53 -4.27
CA VAL A 19 28.30 6.24 -4.79
C VAL A 19 29.51 5.32 -4.96
N SER A 20 29.46 4.13 -4.36
CA SER A 20 30.44 3.09 -4.59
C SER A 20 30.03 2.25 -5.81
N ARG A 21 30.90 2.20 -6.82
CA ARG A 21 30.70 1.42 -8.05
C ARG A 21 31.98 0.69 -8.39
N TYR A 22 31.96 -0.63 -8.43
CA TYR A 22 33.17 -1.48 -8.68
C TYR A 22 34.35 -1.15 -7.76
N ASP A 23 34.09 -1.07 -6.43
CA ASP A 23 35.08 -0.65 -5.41
C ASP A 23 35.70 0.74 -5.62
N GLN A 24 35.18 1.52 -6.53
CA GLN A 24 35.54 2.92 -6.70
C GLN A 24 34.48 3.84 -6.15
N GLU A 25 34.89 4.81 -5.35
CA GLU A 25 34.00 5.84 -4.83
C GLU A 25 33.91 7.00 -5.82
N ILE A 26 32.71 7.23 -6.32
CA ILE A 26 32.43 8.32 -7.28
C ILE A 26 31.57 9.37 -6.56
N LEU A 27 32.00 10.61 -6.59
CA LEU A 27 31.26 11.76 -6.05
C LEU A 27 30.44 12.41 -7.16
N PHE A 28 29.13 12.48 -6.96
CA PHE A 28 28.22 13.22 -7.83
C PHE A 28 27.69 14.44 -7.11
N LYS A 29 27.81 15.61 -7.75
CA LYS A 29 27.13 16.84 -7.30
C LYS A 29 25.79 16.95 -8.01
N ILE A 30 24.71 16.83 -7.27
CA ILE A 30 23.34 16.88 -7.81
C ILE A 30 22.64 18.13 -7.29
N LYS A 31 22.01 18.87 -8.19
CA LYS A 31 21.14 19.99 -7.84
C LYS A 31 19.73 19.46 -7.60
N PRO A 32 19.19 19.57 -6.36
CA PRO A 32 17.83 19.14 -6.10
C PRO A 32 16.83 20.03 -6.83
N ASN A 33 15.80 19.43 -7.40
CA ASN A 33 14.67 20.16 -7.95
C ASN A 33 13.72 20.56 -6.81
N SER A 34 13.34 21.84 -6.79
CA SER A 34 12.35 22.34 -5.84
C SER A 34 10.96 22.08 -6.39
N VAL A 35 10.18 21.27 -5.69
CA VAL A 35 8.77 21.01 -6.03
C VAL A 35 7.90 21.63 -4.94
N LEU A 36 6.91 22.42 -5.35
CA LEU A 36 5.88 22.95 -4.47
C LEU A 36 4.98 21.78 -4.07
N THR A 37 5.02 21.39 -2.80
CA THR A 37 4.16 20.36 -2.23
C THR A 37 3.33 20.99 -1.13
N GLU A 38 2.10 20.59 -0.96
CA GLU A 38 1.27 21.00 0.17
C GLU A 38 1.61 20.13 1.38
N ASP A 39 1.83 20.78 2.54
CA ASP A 39 1.96 20.09 3.83
C ASP A 39 0.60 19.56 4.30
N ASN A 40 0.60 18.64 5.26
CA ASN A 40 -0.61 18.08 5.89
C ASN A 40 -1.55 19.12 6.50
N LEU A 41 -1.13 20.38 6.55
CA LEU A 41 -1.88 21.54 7.03
C LEU A 41 -2.35 22.48 5.90
N GLY A 42 -2.15 22.08 4.61
CA GLY A 42 -2.53 22.88 3.45
C GLY A 42 -1.58 24.05 3.13
N ASN A 43 -0.42 24.14 3.80
CA ASN A 43 0.57 25.17 3.50
C ASN A 43 1.45 24.73 2.33
N LYS A 44 1.65 25.61 1.36
CA LYS A 44 2.59 25.37 0.25
C LYS A 44 4.02 25.43 0.76
N ILE A 45 4.70 24.28 0.80
CA ILE A 45 6.11 24.18 1.16
C ILE A 45 6.93 23.81 -0.07
N ASN A 46 8.09 24.45 -0.21
CA ASN A 46 9.09 24.07 -1.20
C ASN A 46 9.87 22.85 -0.69
N LYS A 47 9.55 21.67 -1.22
CA LYS A 47 10.28 20.44 -0.90
C LYS A 47 11.36 20.22 -1.96
N ARG A 48 12.62 20.12 -1.53
CA ARG A 48 13.72 19.75 -2.42
C ARG A 48 13.70 18.25 -2.62
N ILE A 49 13.53 17.81 -3.86
CA ILE A 49 13.48 16.40 -4.22
C ILE A 49 14.65 16.10 -5.14
N VAL A 50 15.45 15.11 -4.76
CA VAL A 50 16.43 14.50 -5.66
C VAL A 50 15.77 13.28 -6.27
N GLY A 51 15.48 13.36 -7.58
CA GLY A 51 14.80 12.28 -8.32
C GLY A 51 15.74 11.08 -8.55
N ILE A 52 16.06 10.35 -7.48
CA ILE A 52 16.82 9.09 -7.60
C ILE A 52 15.83 7.97 -7.77
N LYS A 53 15.82 7.34 -8.95
CA LYS A 53 15.06 6.12 -9.18
C LYS A 53 15.95 4.94 -8.80
N LEU A 54 15.64 4.33 -7.65
CA LEU A 54 16.27 3.07 -7.26
C LEU A 54 15.69 1.97 -8.14
N SER A 55 16.52 1.40 -9.00
CA SER A 55 16.20 0.23 -9.80
C SER A 55 17.09 -0.92 -9.36
N PRO A 56 16.59 -2.13 -9.14
CA PRO A 56 17.45 -3.26 -8.87
C PRO A 56 18.37 -3.48 -10.07
N TYR A 57 19.67 -3.49 -9.82
CA TYR A 57 20.65 -3.80 -10.84
C TYR A 57 20.52 -5.28 -11.23
N LYS A 58 20.52 -5.57 -12.51
CA LYS A 58 20.17 -6.88 -13.09
C LYS A 58 20.94 -8.08 -12.54
N ASN A 59 22.05 -7.86 -11.82
CA ASN A 59 22.92 -8.90 -11.26
C ASN A 59 22.97 -8.95 -9.73
N GLU A 60 22.24 -8.08 -9.01
CA GLU A 60 22.28 -8.03 -7.54
C GLU A 60 21.04 -8.59 -6.85
N ILE A 61 20.19 -9.31 -7.57
CA ILE A 61 19.13 -10.08 -6.94
C ILE A 61 19.77 -11.31 -6.30
N ASN A 62 20.17 -11.18 -5.05
CA ASN A 62 20.65 -12.30 -4.25
C ASN A 62 19.50 -13.25 -3.97
N HIS A 63 19.39 -14.30 -4.78
CA HIS A 63 18.46 -15.39 -4.54
C HIS A 63 18.98 -16.24 -3.37
N LYS A 64 18.52 -15.91 -2.17
CA LYS A 64 18.79 -16.77 -1.00
C LYS A 64 17.93 -18.01 -1.09
N LYS A 65 18.55 -19.15 -1.40
CA LYS A 65 17.86 -20.45 -1.37
C LYS A 65 17.60 -20.82 0.09
N LEU A 66 16.36 -20.85 0.48
CA LEU A 66 15.91 -21.26 1.81
C LEU A 66 15.52 -22.74 1.79
N GLY A 67 15.81 -23.45 2.87
CA GLY A 67 15.24 -24.78 3.07
C GLY A 67 13.72 -24.70 3.29
N PRO A 68 12.95 -25.80 3.05
CA PRO A 68 11.48 -25.77 3.14
C PRO A 68 10.95 -25.28 4.49
N ALA A 69 11.56 -25.70 5.59
CA ALA A 69 11.15 -25.26 6.93
C ALA A 69 11.40 -23.76 7.16
N GLN A 70 12.56 -23.27 6.71
CA GLN A 70 12.89 -21.84 6.82
C GLN A 70 11.97 -20.98 5.93
N ALA A 71 11.63 -21.47 4.74
CA ALA A 71 10.70 -20.81 3.83
C ALA A 71 9.31 -20.68 4.46
N LEU A 72 8.81 -21.72 5.14
CA LEU A 72 7.53 -21.67 5.85
C LEU A 72 7.56 -20.64 7.00
N ILE A 73 8.58 -20.64 7.82
CA ILE A 73 8.71 -19.67 8.94
C ILE A 73 8.75 -18.25 8.38
N GLN A 74 9.53 -18.02 7.33
CA GLN A 74 9.63 -16.70 6.72
C GLN A 74 8.30 -16.26 6.09
N SER A 75 7.58 -17.17 5.43
CA SER A 75 6.27 -16.87 4.84
C SER A 75 5.23 -16.47 5.91
N VAL A 76 5.22 -17.13 7.06
CA VAL A 76 4.36 -16.73 8.20
C VAL A 76 4.75 -15.33 8.69
N GLY A 77 6.04 -15.04 8.79
CA GLY A 77 6.54 -13.71 9.14
C GLY A 77 6.09 -12.63 8.14
N GLU A 78 6.13 -12.93 6.84
CA GLU A 78 5.65 -12.02 5.79
C GLU A 78 4.14 -11.78 5.89
N VAL A 79 3.33 -12.82 6.10
CA VAL A 79 1.89 -12.67 6.32
C VAL A 79 1.61 -11.77 7.52
N TYR A 80 2.30 -11.99 8.63
CA TYR A 80 2.17 -11.15 9.82
C TYR A 80 2.57 -9.70 9.54
N PHE A 81 3.70 -9.49 8.86
CA PHE A 81 4.19 -8.16 8.49
C PHE A 81 3.19 -7.42 7.58
N VAL A 82 2.70 -8.05 6.53
CA VAL A 82 1.73 -7.46 5.61
C VAL A 82 0.42 -7.13 6.34
N THR A 83 -0.09 -8.05 7.14
CA THR A 83 -1.32 -7.85 7.92
C THR A 83 -1.20 -6.66 8.87
N THR A 84 -0.13 -6.62 9.67
CA THR A 84 0.08 -5.53 10.64
C THR A 84 0.32 -4.18 9.96
N SER A 85 1.04 -4.18 8.85
CA SER A 85 1.31 -2.96 8.07
C SER A 85 0.02 -2.42 7.43
N THR A 86 -0.81 -3.29 6.86
CA THR A 86 -2.10 -2.91 6.30
C THR A 86 -3.04 -2.35 7.36
N LEU A 87 -3.13 -3.01 8.54
CA LEU A 87 -3.94 -2.52 9.64
C LEU A 87 -3.48 -1.16 10.17
N LYS A 88 -2.16 -0.97 10.31
CA LYS A 88 -1.59 0.33 10.70
C LYS A 88 -1.89 1.42 9.67
N TYR A 89 -1.77 1.10 8.39
CA TYR A 89 -2.09 2.04 7.31
C TYR A 89 -3.56 2.44 7.33
N LEU A 90 -4.47 1.47 7.40
CA LEU A 90 -5.91 1.73 7.51
C LEU A 90 -6.26 2.51 8.79
N GLY A 91 -5.63 2.18 9.92
CA GLY A 91 -5.77 2.94 11.16
C GLY A 91 -5.31 4.39 11.02
N SER A 92 -4.20 4.64 10.33
CA SER A 92 -3.71 6.00 10.07
C SER A 92 -4.66 6.80 9.18
N MET A 93 -5.32 6.16 8.23
CA MET A 93 -6.35 6.79 7.39
C MET A 93 -7.57 7.21 8.20
N LEU A 94 -8.04 6.35 9.11
CA LEU A 94 -9.19 6.66 9.99
C LEU A 94 -8.93 7.84 10.91
N VAL A 95 -7.66 8.06 11.30
CA VAL A 95 -7.24 9.21 12.13
C VAL A 95 -6.93 10.46 11.28
N GLY A 96 -7.14 10.40 9.95
CA GLY A 96 -6.90 11.53 9.05
C GLY A 96 -5.41 11.82 8.77
N LYS A 97 -4.50 10.90 9.14
CA LYS A 97 -3.06 11.00 8.87
C LYS A 97 -2.61 10.26 7.61
N GLY A 98 -3.51 9.50 6.99
CA GLY A 98 -3.23 8.72 5.79
C GLY A 98 -3.51 9.53 4.52
N ASP A 99 -2.68 9.34 3.52
CA ASP A 99 -2.88 9.94 2.20
C ASP A 99 -3.84 9.09 1.37
N SER A 100 -5.06 9.58 1.17
CA SER A 100 -6.10 8.89 0.40
C SER A 100 -5.76 8.72 -1.09
N SER A 101 -4.80 9.50 -1.62
CA SER A 101 -4.33 9.35 -3.01
C SER A 101 -3.59 8.04 -3.25
N GLN A 102 -3.12 7.40 -2.18
CA GLN A 102 -2.44 6.10 -2.27
C GLN A 102 -3.40 4.91 -2.36
N LEU A 103 -4.70 5.14 -2.14
CA LEU A 103 -5.72 4.11 -2.38
C LEU A 103 -5.84 3.86 -3.89
N GLY A 104 -5.14 2.82 -4.35
CA GLY A 104 -5.26 2.38 -5.72
C GLY A 104 -6.53 1.58 -5.95
N GLY A 105 -7.20 1.86 -7.06
CA GLY A 105 -8.34 1.10 -7.53
C GLY A 105 -7.94 -0.05 -8.47
N PRO A 106 -8.90 -0.69 -9.12
CA PRO A 106 -8.67 -1.84 -9.97
C PRO A 106 -7.75 -1.54 -11.17
N ILE A 107 -7.78 -0.32 -11.69
CA ILE A 107 -6.95 0.08 -12.84
C ILE A 107 -5.48 0.16 -12.42
N ARG A 108 -5.22 0.75 -11.26
CA ARG A 108 -3.86 0.83 -10.70
C ARG A 108 -3.30 -0.55 -10.38
N ILE A 109 -4.12 -1.46 -9.83
CA ILE A 109 -3.73 -2.84 -9.57
C ILE A 109 -3.35 -3.53 -10.90
N ALA A 110 -4.15 -3.40 -11.95
CA ALA A 110 -3.86 -3.97 -13.25
C ALA A 110 -2.55 -3.42 -13.85
N LYS A 111 -2.33 -2.11 -13.76
CA LYS A 111 -1.11 -1.45 -14.23
C LYS A 111 0.14 -1.95 -13.49
N ILE A 112 0.09 -2.01 -12.15
CA ILE A 112 1.19 -2.50 -11.33
C ILE A 112 1.44 -3.99 -11.62
N SER A 113 0.38 -4.79 -11.80
CA SER A 113 0.50 -6.21 -12.14
C SER A 113 1.24 -6.42 -13.47
N GLY A 114 0.94 -5.61 -14.47
CA GLY A 114 1.67 -5.62 -15.75
C GLY A 114 3.15 -5.29 -15.56
N GLN A 115 3.45 -4.23 -14.83
CA GLN A 115 4.84 -3.82 -14.55
C GLN A 115 5.61 -4.89 -13.77
N VAL A 116 4.99 -5.51 -12.76
CA VAL A 116 5.63 -6.56 -11.96
C VAL A 116 5.85 -7.83 -12.79
N ALA A 117 4.96 -8.15 -13.72
CA ALA A 117 5.12 -9.29 -14.63
C ALA A 117 6.36 -9.17 -15.51
N GLU A 118 6.78 -7.94 -15.88
CA GLU A 118 8.02 -7.69 -16.64
C GLU A 118 9.28 -8.09 -15.87
N PHE A 119 9.22 -8.08 -14.53
CA PHE A 119 10.35 -8.52 -13.67
C PHE A 119 10.45 -10.05 -13.54
N GLY A 120 9.47 -10.79 -14.04
CA GLY A 120 9.45 -12.24 -14.08
C GLY A 120 8.39 -12.88 -13.18
N ILE A 121 8.31 -14.21 -13.24
CA ILE A 121 7.24 -14.98 -12.60
C ILE A 121 7.30 -14.91 -11.06
N ILE A 122 8.49 -14.89 -10.45
CA ILE A 122 8.63 -14.90 -8.99
C ILE A 122 8.10 -13.62 -8.35
N PRO A 123 8.49 -12.40 -8.80
CA PRO A 123 7.88 -11.16 -8.32
C PRO A 123 6.38 -11.11 -8.54
N PHE A 124 5.90 -11.63 -9.68
CA PHE A 124 4.46 -11.67 -10.00
C PHE A 124 3.69 -12.56 -9.02
N LEU A 125 4.18 -13.77 -8.73
CA LEU A 125 3.57 -14.67 -7.73
C LEU A 125 3.60 -14.05 -6.32
N SER A 126 4.68 -13.37 -5.96
CA SER A 126 4.77 -12.66 -4.68
C SER A 126 3.72 -11.56 -4.58
N MET A 127 3.53 -10.77 -5.64
CA MET A 127 2.49 -9.75 -5.70
C MET A 127 1.09 -10.37 -5.57
N MET A 128 0.81 -11.48 -6.25
CA MET A 128 -0.46 -12.20 -6.14
C MET A 128 -0.71 -12.64 -4.68
N ALA A 129 0.33 -13.14 -4.01
CA ALA A 129 0.24 -13.53 -2.60
C ALA A 129 -0.10 -12.31 -1.70
N TYR A 130 0.55 -11.16 -1.90
CA TYR A 130 0.24 -9.94 -1.15
C TYR A 130 -1.19 -9.44 -1.38
N ILE A 131 -1.66 -9.46 -2.63
CA ILE A 131 -3.06 -9.10 -2.94
C ILE A 131 -4.02 -10.08 -2.25
N SER A 132 -3.73 -11.38 -2.26
CA SER A 132 -4.56 -12.40 -1.62
C SER A 132 -4.65 -12.19 -0.11
N ILE A 133 -3.53 -11.92 0.56
CA ILE A 133 -3.52 -11.62 2.01
C ILE A 133 -4.34 -10.36 2.30
N SER A 134 -4.14 -9.30 1.52
CA SER A 134 -4.85 -8.04 1.70
C SER A 134 -6.36 -8.19 1.49
N LEU A 135 -6.76 -8.95 0.46
CA LEU A 135 -8.17 -9.23 0.18
C LEU A 135 -8.82 -10.07 1.30
N GLY A 136 -8.11 -11.10 1.79
CA GLY A 136 -8.56 -11.89 2.94
C GLY A 136 -8.73 -11.03 4.20
N LEU A 137 -7.79 -10.12 4.45
CA LEU A 137 -7.84 -9.20 5.57
C LEU A 137 -9.05 -8.25 5.46
N VAL A 138 -9.27 -7.65 4.29
CA VAL A 138 -10.41 -6.75 4.04
C VAL A 138 -11.74 -7.50 4.23
N ASN A 139 -11.82 -8.74 3.79
CA ASN A 139 -13.02 -9.57 3.97
C ASN A 139 -13.34 -9.87 5.43
N LEU A 140 -12.36 -9.84 6.33
CA LEU A 140 -12.57 -10.01 7.77
C LEU A 140 -13.09 -8.74 8.46
N PHE A 141 -13.11 -7.57 7.80
CA PHE A 141 -13.64 -6.36 8.40
C PHE A 141 -15.15 -6.47 8.65
N PRO A 142 -15.66 -5.84 9.74
CA PRO A 142 -17.06 -5.85 10.10
C PRO A 142 -17.90 -4.95 9.18
N ILE A 143 -17.76 -5.14 7.87
CA ILE A 143 -18.51 -4.43 6.85
C ILE A 143 -19.61 -5.35 6.35
N PRO A 144 -20.89 -4.92 6.36
CA PRO A 144 -21.95 -5.69 5.74
C PRO A 144 -21.62 -6.03 4.29
N MET A 145 -21.93 -7.22 3.83
CA MET A 145 -21.56 -7.83 2.54
C MET A 145 -20.20 -8.54 2.49
N LEU A 146 -19.32 -8.35 3.47
CA LEU A 146 -18.08 -9.11 3.62
C LEU A 146 -18.26 -10.22 4.67
N ASP A 147 -17.36 -11.20 4.66
CA ASP A 147 -17.42 -12.35 5.58
C ASP A 147 -17.39 -11.89 7.05
N GLY A 148 -16.60 -10.86 7.38
CA GLY A 148 -16.58 -10.25 8.72
C GLY A 148 -17.90 -9.63 9.13
N GLY A 149 -18.70 -9.13 8.19
CA GLY A 149 -20.07 -8.65 8.45
C GLY A 149 -21.00 -9.80 8.86
N HIS A 150 -20.90 -10.96 8.23
CA HIS A 150 -21.65 -12.16 8.63
C HIS A 150 -21.22 -12.64 10.01
N LEU A 151 -19.91 -12.68 10.30
CA LEU A 151 -19.41 -13.02 11.63
C LEU A 151 -19.94 -12.06 12.70
N MET A 152 -20.02 -10.77 12.39
CA MET A 152 -20.61 -9.77 13.27
C MET A 152 -22.09 -10.05 13.53
N PHE A 153 -22.88 -10.43 12.53
CA PHE A 153 -24.28 -10.81 12.71
C PHE A 153 -24.42 -12.01 13.60
N TYR A 154 -23.62 -13.07 13.40
CA TYR A 154 -23.65 -14.25 14.28
C TYR A 154 -23.26 -13.90 15.73
N ALA A 155 -22.30 -13.01 15.92
CA ALA A 155 -21.94 -12.53 17.26
C ALA A 155 -23.13 -11.79 17.94
N PHE A 156 -23.80 -10.90 17.19
CA PHE A 156 -24.98 -10.21 17.68
C PHE A 156 -26.14 -11.17 17.99
N GLU A 157 -26.43 -12.15 17.15
CA GLU A 157 -27.47 -13.17 17.37
C GLU A 157 -27.16 -13.97 18.62
N LYS A 158 -25.91 -14.34 18.87
CA LYS A 158 -25.47 -15.05 20.06
C LYS A 158 -25.70 -14.21 21.35
N ILE A 159 -25.39 -12.90 21.28
CA ILE A 159 -25.59 -11.99 22.43
C ILE A 159 -27.07 -11.75 22.70
N LEU A 160 -27.89 -11.59 21.65
CA LEU A 160 -29.32 -11.33 21.74
C LEU A 160 -30.14 -12.59 22.08
N GLY A 161 -29.55 -13.79 21.94
CA GLY A 161 -30.24 -15.07 22.13
C GLY A 161 -31.34 -15.36 21.10
N ARG A 162 -31.41 -14.59 20.01
CA ARG A 162 -32.40 -14.75 18.93
C ARG A 162 -31.84 -14.32 17.60
N PRO A 163 -32.29 -14.90 16.47
CA PRO A 163 -31.88 -14.50 15.15
C PRO A 163 -32.31 -13.06 14.83
N LEU A 164 -31.49 -12.35 14.09
CA LEU A 164 -31.81 -11.03 13.60
C LEU A 164 -32.94 -11.11 12.55
N LYS A 165 -33.84 -10.13 12.58
CA LYS A 165 -34.92 -10.06 11.59
C LYS A 165 -34.37 -9.89 10.20
N GLN A 166 -34.89 -10.62 9.22
CA GLN A 166 -34.45 -10.56 7.84
C GLN A 166 -34.42 -9.13 7.28
N LYS A 167 -35.43 -8.31 7.57
CA LYS A 167 -35.45 -6.88 7.18
C LYS A 167 -34.27 -6.08 7.70
N THR A 168 -33.80 -6.41 8.92
CA THR A 168 -32.62 -5.75 9.50
C THR A 168 -31.36 -6.16 8.77
N GLN A 169 -31.18 -7.45 8.49
CA GLN A 169 -30.04 -7.95 7.71
C GLN A 169 -30.02 -7.34 6.29
N GLU A 170 -31.16 -7.31 5.59
CA GLU A 170 -31.29 -6.69 4.29
C GLU A 170 -30.94 -5.19 4.29
N GLY A 171 -31.33 -4.47 5.34
CA GLY A 171 -30.97 -3.05 5.51
C GLY A 171 -29.46 -2.86 5.63
N PHE A 172 -28.80 -3.67 6.45
CA PHE A 172 -27.34 -3.63 6.56
C PHE A 172 -26.64 -4.01 5.26
N PHE A 173 -27.14 -5.00 4.53
CA PHE A 173 -26.57 -5.37 3.23
C PHE A 173 -26.70 -4.26 2.20
N ARG A 174 -27.82 -3.53 2.16
CA ARG A 174 -27.98 -2.37 1.26
C ARG A 174 -26.97 -1.26 1.59
N ILE A 175 -26.73 -0.98 2.88
CA ILE A 175 -25.74 -0.01 3.32
C ILE A 175 -24.33 -0.48 2.93
N GLY A 176 -23.98 -1.74 3.17
CA GLY A 176 -22.70 -2.32 2.80
C GLY A 176 -22.45 -2.26 1.28
N LEU A 177 -23.47 -2.58 0.49
CA LEU A 177 -23.42 -2.52 -0.96
C LEU A 177 -23.18 -1.08 -1.45
N PHE A 178 -23.91 -0.11 -0.88
CA PHE A 178 -23.71 1.30 -1.19
C PHE A 178 -22.29 1.77 -0.87
N LEU A 179 -21.75 1.40 0.30
CA LEU A 179 -20.38 1.73 0.70
C LEU A 179 -19.34 1.14 -0.26
N LEU A 180 -19.50 -0.13 -0.66
CA LEU A 180 -18.59 -0.80 -1.59
C LEU A 180 -18.62 -0.13 -2.97
N PHE A 181 -19.80 0.16 -3.50
CA PHE A 181 -19.90 0.88 -4.78
C PHE A 181 -19.34 2.29 -4.71
N SER A 182 -19.58 3.01 -3.62
CA SER A 182 -19.03 4.35 -3.41
C SER A 182 -17.52 4.32 -3.34
N LEU A 183 -16.93 3.35 -2.63
CA LEU A 183 -15.49 3.18 -2.55
C LEU A 183 -14.90 2.79 -3.91
N MET A 184 -15.52 1.86 -4.63
CA MET A 184 -15.10 1.45 -5.97
C MET A 184 -15.13 2.62 -6.94
N PHE A 185 -16.20 3.42 -6.91
CA PHE A 185 -16.30 4.63 -7.74
C PHE A 185 -15.20 5.64 -7.40
N PHE A 186 -15.00 5.89 -6.10
CA PHE A 186 -13.97 6.81 -5.63
C PHE A 186 -12.56 6.38 -6.04
N THR A 187 -12.20 5.11 -5.84
CA THR A 187 -10.87 4.60 -6.19
C THR A 187 -10.66 4.57 -7.71
N THR A 188 -11.70 4.21 -8.48
CA THR A 188 -11.63 4.25 -9.95
C THR A 188 -11.47 5.69 -10.47
N PHE A 189 -12.18 6.65 -9.89
CA PHE A 189 -12.02 8.06 -10.23
C PHE A 189 -10.61 8.57 -9.92
N ASN A 190 -10.05 8.17 -8.79
CA ASN A 190 -8.68 8.49 -8.40
C ASN A 190 -7.65 7.88 -9.38
N ASP A 191 -7.85 6.62 -9.80
CA ASP A 191 -7.01 5.95 -10.79
C ASP A 191 -7.04 6.68 -12.14
N LEU A 192 -8.21 7.12 -12.59
CA LEU A 192 -8.37 7.86 -13.86
C LEU A 192 -7.65 9.21 -13.82
N LYS A 193 -7.68 9.88 -12.68
CA LYS A 193 -6.93 11.12 -12.46
C LYS A 193 -5.43 10.88 -12.52
N ASP A 194 -4.92 9.78 -11.93
CA ASP A 194 -3.51 9.42 -11.95
C ASP A 194 -3.00 9.06 -13.37
N ILE A 195 -3.89 8.66 -14.27
CA ILE A 195 -3.56 8.37 -15.67
C ILE A 195 -3.57 9.64 -16.53
N GLY A 196 -4.05 10.77 -15.98
CA GLY A 196 -4.08 12.06 -16.69
C GLY A 196 -5.24 12.18 -17.69
N LEU A 197 -6.36 11.49 -17.45
CA LEU A 197 -7.57 11.60 -18.26
C LEU A 197 -8.42 12.83 -17.90
N PHE A 198 -8.14 13.47 -16.75
CA PHE A 198 -8.82 14.69 -16.28
C PHE A 198 -7.80 15.64 -15.64
#